data_e6fd5d1756aad155f683850f5aab2e4b
#
_entry.id   e6fd5d1756aad155f683850f5aab2e4b
#
_cell.length_a   1.000
_cell.length_b   1.000
_cell.length_c   1.000
_cell.angle_alpha   90.00
_cell.angle_beta   90.00
_cell.angle_gamma   90.00
#
_symmetry.space_group_name_H-M   'P 1'
#
loop_
_entity.id
_entity.type
_entity.pdbx_description
1 polymer ?
#
loop_
_entity_poly.entity_id
_entity_poly.type
_entity_poly.pdbx_seq_one_letter_code
_entity_poly.pdbx_strand_id
1 'polypeptide(L)' 'MTTDKLTESTELEDYCLLKGYSIVYNRWVDAVVLSRDGIDYKFKDDVSDDKVFEAVKDFPMDDPLADLLEEVEYPEDEIQ' A
#
# COMPACT_ATOMS: atom_id res chain seq x y z
N MET A 1 11.46 -7.68 15.06
CA MET A 1 10.76 -7.88 14.16
C MET A 1 9.84 -6.90 13.74
N THR A 2 9.75 -6.58 12.62
CA THR A 2 9.00 -5.65 12.24
C THR A 2 7.78 -6.13 11.74
N THR A 3 6.82 -5.90 12.39
CA THR A 3 5.62 -6.28 11.95
C THR A 3 5.03 -5.23 11.21
N ASP A 4 4.54 -5.56 10.17
CA ASP A 4 3.95 -4.62 9.39
C ASP A 4 2.51 -4.52 9.76
N LYS A 5 2.18 -3.51 10.51
CA LYS A 5 0.82 -3.30 10.93
C LYS A 5 -0.13 -3.18 9.77
N LEU A 6 0.36 -2.67 8.65
CA LEU A 6 -0.49 -2.48 7.48
C LEU A 6 -0.95 -3.81 6.91
N THR A 7 -0.06 -4.79 6.84
CA THR A 7 -0.45 -6.08 6.29
C THR A 7 -1.32 -6.88 7.24
N GLU A 8 -1.32 -6.49 8.51
CA GLU A 8 -2.14 -7.18 9.50
C GLU A 8 -3.49 -6.54 9.68
N SER A 9 -3.72 -5.40 9.07
CA SER A 9 -4.98 -4.70 9.23
C SER A 9 -6.05 -5.29 8.34
N THR A 10 -7.08 -5.85 8.94
CA THR A 10 -8.19 -6.40 8.19
C THR A 10 -8.95 -5.30 7.47
N GLU A 11 -9.08 -4.16 8.11
CA GLU A 11 -9.81 -3.05 7.52
C GLU A 11 -9.12 -2.56 6.25
N LEU A 12 -7.80 -2.44 6.30
CA LEU A 12 -7.06 -2.01 5.13
C LEU A 12 -7.15 -3.06 4.03
N GLU A 13 -7.05 -4.32 4.41
CA GLU A 13 -7.12 -5.39 3.43
C GLU A 13 -8.47 -5.40 2.74
N ASP A 14 -9.55 -5.25 3.50
CA ASP A 14 -10.89 -5.24 2.94
C ASP A 14 -11.06 -4.06 2.01
N TYR A 15 -10.54 -2.90 2.40
CA TYR A 15 -10.64 -1.71 1.55
C TYR A 15 -9.87 -1.94 0.25
N CYS A 16 -8.70 -2.54 0.32
CA CYS A 16 -7.90 -2.79 -0.87
C CYS A 16 -8.62 -3.75 -1.80
N LEU A 17 -9.23 -4.79 -1.26
CA LEU A 17 -9.99 -5.71 -2.08
C LEU A 17 -11.16 -5.02 -2.75
N LEU A 18 -11.85 -4.15 -2.02
CA LEU A 18 -12.98 -3.42 -2.56
C LEU A 18 -12.56 -2.54 -3.72
N LYS A 19 -11.39 -1.93 -3.63
CA LYS A 19 -10.91 -1.02 -4.65
C LYS A 19 -10.05 -1.71 -5.72
N GLY A 20 -9.86 -3.00 -5.61
CA GLY A 20 -9.11 -3.73 -6.63
C GLY A 20 -7.61 -3.75 -6.44
N TYR A 21 -7.14 -3.43 -5.25
CA TYR A 21 -5.72 -3.48 -4.96
C TYR A 21 -5.34 -4.85 -4.41
N SER A 22 -4.11 -5.28 -4.71
CA SER A 22 -3.50 -6.42 -4.04
C SER A 22 -2.45 -5.86 -3.10
N ILE A 23 -2.43 -6.34 -1.87
CA ILE A 23 -1.50 -5.79 -0.88
C ILE A 23 -0.55 -6.88 -0.42
N VAL A 24 0.74 -6.61 -0.53
CA VAL A 24 1.78 -7.56 -0.12
C VAL A 24 2.98 -6.80 0.43
N TYR A 25 3.77 -7.46 1.23
CA TYR A 25 5.04 -6.89 1.67
C TYR A 25 6.10 -7.23 0.64
N ASN A 26 6.82 -6.24 0.15
CA ASN A 26 7.82 -6.43 -0.88
C ASN A 26 9.21 -6.25 -0.29
N ARG A 27 10.03 -7.29 -0.38
CA ARG A 27 11.37 -7.25 0.21
C ARG A 27 12.35 -6.37 -0.54
N TRP A 28 12.13 -6.19 -1.84
CA TRP A 28 13.04 -5.37 -2.64
C TRP A 28 13.02 -3.92 -2.20
N VAL A 29 11.86 -3.41 -1.88
CA VAL A 29 11.75 -2.03 -1.45
C VAL A 29 11.51 -1.92 0.05
N ASP A 30 11.43 -3.06 0.73
CA ASP A 30 11.27 -3.11 2.18
C ASP A 30 10.06 -2.29 2.62
N ALA A 31 8.96 -2.50 1.95
CA ALA A 31 7.74 -1.77 2.24
C ALA A 31 6.54 -2.53 1.74
N VAL A 32 5.38 -2.14 2.21
CA VAL A 32 4.12 -2.70 1.75
C VAL A 32 3.82 -2.13 0.37
N VAL A 33 3.52 -2.99 -0.57
CA VAL A 33 3.23 -2.59 -1.94
C VAL A 33 1.80 -2.96 -2.27
N LEU A 34 1.08 -2.01 -2.84
CA LEU A 34 -0.27 -2.24 -3.33
C LEU A 34 -0.21 -2.24 -4.85
N SER A 35 -0.82 -3.24 -5.46
CA SER A 35 -0.78 -3.36 -6.92
C SER A 35 -2.17 -3.27 -7.48
N ARG A 36 -2.33 -2.53 -8.56
CA ARG A 36 -3.60 -2.46 -9.26
C ARG A 36 -3.31 -2.18 -10.73
N ASP A 37 -3.99 -2.91 -11.60
CA ASP A 37 -3.84 -2.75 -13.06
C ASP A 37 -2.40 -2.95 -13.52
N GLY A 38 -1.68 -3.82 -12.83
CA GLY A 38 -0.32 -4.12 -13.22
C GLY A 38 0.71 -3.11 -12.76
N ILE A 39 0.30 -2.13 -11.95
CA ILE A 39 1.22 -1.11 -11.46
C ILE A 39 1.36 -1.28 -9.96
N ASP A 40 2.59 -1.22 -9.49
CA ASP A 40 2.89 -1.35 -8.07
C ASP A 40 3.03 0.03 -7.45
N TYR A 41 2.44 0.20 -6.27
CA TYR A 41 2.48 1.45 -5.55
C TYR A 41 2.94 1.21 -4.13
N LYS A 42 3.53 2.21 -3.52
CA LYS A 42 3.86 2.14 -2.10
C LYS A 42 3.43 3.45 -1.47
N PHE A 43 3.31 3.46 -0.16
CA PHE A 43 2.92 4.68 0.54
C PHE A 43 4.09 5.66 0.53
N LYS A 44 3.77 6.92 0.41
CA LYS A 44 4.79 7.96 0.40
C LYS A 44 5.50 8.00 1.75
N ASP A 45 6.73 8.50 1.74
CA ASP A 45 7.56 8.49 2.93
C ASP A 45 6.95 9.27 4.09
N ASP A 46 6.21 10.31 3.79
CA ASP A 46 5.62 11.15 4.84
C ASP A 46 4.26 10.66 5.31
N VAL A 47 3.84 9.49 4.86
CA VAL A 47 2.56 8.92 5.27
C VAL A 47 2.80 7.94 6.40
N SER A 48 2.15 8.17 7.53
CA SER A 48 2.29 7.26 8.65
C SER A 48 1.21 6.17 8.56
N ASP A 49 1.41 5.10 9.33
CA ASP A 49 0.43 4.03 9.38
C ASP A 49 -0.92 4.56 9.87
N ASP A 50 -0.89 5.45 10.84
CA ASP A 50 -2.11 6.02 11.38
C ASP A 50 -2.88 6.78 10.32
N LYS A 51 -2.15 7.47 9.44
CA LYS A 51 -2.79 8.21 8.38
C LYS A 51 -3.48 7.26 7.40
N VAL A 52 -2.87 6.12 7.13
CA VAL A 52 -3.46 5.13 6.26
C VAL A 52 -4.75 4.58 6.88
N PHE A 53 -4.69 4.23 8.15
CA PHE A 53 -5.86 3.68 8.82
C PHE A 53 -7.00 4.67 8.85
N GLU A 54 -6.68 5.95 9.06
CA GLU A 54 -7.70 6.99 9.04
C GLU A 54 -8.32 7.11 7.65
N ALA A 55 -7.51 7.00 6.63
CA ALA A 55 -8.00 7.17 5.27
C ALA A 55 -8.99 6.08 4.87
N VAL A 56 -8.76 4.86 5.34
CA VAL A 56 -9.64 3.74 4.96
C VAL A 56 -10.77 3.51 5.96
N LYS A 57 -10.79 4.30 7.03
CA LYS A 57 -11.81 4.13 8.02
C LYS A 57 -13.16 4.44 7.40
N ASP A 58 -14.15 3.62 7.71
CA ASP A 58 -15.50 3.81 7.22
C ASP A 58 -15.64 3.60 5.71
N PHE A 59 -14.66 3.03 5.08
CA PHE A 59 -14.71 2.66 3.67
C PHE A 59 -15.25 3.81 2.82
N PRO A 60 -14.48 4.91 2.72
CA PRO A 60 -14.95 6.07 1.99
C PRO A 60 -15.22 5.75 0.54
N MET A 61 -16.13 6.49 -0.07
CA MET A 61 -16.48 6.30 -1.46
C MET A 61 -15.36 6.71 -2.39
N ASP A 62 -14.57 7.70 -1.98
CA ASP A 62 -13.42 8.12 -2.76
C ASP A 62 -12.34 7.09 -2.62
N ASP A 63 -11.24 7.30 -3.28
CA ASP A 63 -10.07 6.46 -3.15
C ASP A 63 -8.96 7.29 -2.51
N PRO A 64 -9.02 7.51 -1.20
CA PRO A 64 -8.01 8.34 -0.55
C PRO A 64 -6.62 7.74 -0.60
N LEU A 65 -6.51 6.43 -0.78
CA LEU A 65 -5.20 5.82 -0.89
C LEU A 65 -4.44 6.33 -2.10
N ALA A 66 -5.15 6.70 -3.16
CA ALA A 66 -4.48 7.19 -4.35
C ALA A 66 -3.61 8.41 -4.06
N ASP A 67 -4.04 9.25 -3.12
CA ASP A 67 -3.26 10.42 -2.75
C ASP A 67 -2.10 10.09 -1.84
N LEU A 68 -2.14 8.95 -1.21
CA LEU A 68 -1.10 8.54 -0.28
C LEU A 68 -0.08 7.61 -0.91
N LEU A 69 -0.34 7.16 -2.12
CA LEU A 69 0.53 6.20 -2.80
C LEU A 69 1.39 6.87 -3.86
N GLU A 70 2.53 6.26 -4.12
CA GLU A 70 3.38 6.69 -5.22
C GLU A 70 3.84 5.43 -5.93
N GLU A 71 4.10 5.56 -7.22
CA GLU A 71 4.50 4.40 -8.01
C GLU A 71 5.88 3.94 -7.60
N VAL A 72 6.04 2.64 -7.47
CA VAL A 72 7.32 2.07 -7.09
C VAL A 72 8.22 2.02 -8.31
N GLU A 73 9.46 2.48 -8.14
CA GLU A 73 10.44 2.39 -9.20
C GLU A 73 11.47 1.36 -8.77
N TYR A 74 11.56 0.29 -9.51
CA TYR A 74 12.52 -0.76 -9.21
C TYR A 74 13.83 -0.48 -9.93
N PRO A 75 14.96 -0.65 -9.28
CA PRO A 75 16.25 -0.40 -9.93
C PRO A 75 16.46 -1.45 -11.02
N GLU A 76 16.81 -0.98 -12.19
CA GLU A 76 17.00 -1.90 -13.30
C GLU A 76 18.18 -2.82 -13.07
N ASP A 77 19.17 -2.35 -12.37
CA ASP A 77 20.34 -3.15 -12.10
C ASP A 77 20.03 -4.38 -11.28
N GLU A 78 18.94 -4.36 -10.59
CA GLU A 78 18.57 -5.47 -9.74
C GLU A 78 17.87 -6.57 -10.47
N ILE A 79 17.54 -6.36 -11.70
CA ILE A 79 16.82 -7.34 -12.46
C ILE A 79 17.77 -8.25 -13.13
N GLN A 80 18.18 -9.26 -12.52
CA GLN A 80 19.15 -10.18 -13.09
C GLN A 80 18.66 -11.61 -13.06
#